data_e52e60f9e50d5283069e504adeb91205
#
_entry.id   e52e60f9e50d5283069e504adeb91205
#
_cell.length_a   1.000
_cell.length_b   1.000
_cell.length_c   1.000
_cell.angle_alpha   90.00
_cell.angle_beta   90.00
_cell.angle_gamma   90.00
#
_symmetry.space_group_name_H-M   'P 1'
#
loop_
_entity.id
_entity.type
_entity.pdbx_description
1 polymer ?
#
loop_
_entity_poly.entity_id
_entity_poly.type
_entity_poly.pdbx_seq_one_letter_code
_entity_poly.pdbx_strand_id
1 'polypeptide(L)'
;MQYKLLASDFDNTLVPFGEPCPRPAVVKAVKKMQAAGGKFVLSTGRGYCVINKQQLGGIRFDYVIANNGACVVDRDGAIIAEHPMTNEEMYALVDFCEDYNYPLQFNFRDGYYAYCEYESLRDFYAQLSGSGLTCKDGEDQDRHLIDMPHAAFACLPDEALEAFNRKYGHLNLRFMMVGAVREGSWHCYDIVREGIDKGVGLADLCAVSYTHLTLPTN
;
A
#
# COMPACT_ATOMS: atom_id res chain seq x y z
N MET A 1 -14.30 -3.03 27.88
CA MET A 1 -14.08 -2.14 26.72
C MET A 1 -15.03 -2.58 25.61
N GLN A 2 -15.75 -1.66 24.98
CA GLN A 2 -16.75 -1.99 23.95
C GLN A 2 -16.08 -2.40 22.61
N TYR A 3 -15.00 -1.73 22.23
CA TYR A 3 -14.26 -2.01 21.00
C TYR A 3 -12.93 -2.72 21.33
N LYS A 4 -12.63 -3.79 20.58
CA LYS A 4 -11.43 -4.61 20.78
C LYS A 4 -10.31 -4.26 19.80
N LEU A 5 -10.65 -3.60 18.68
CA LEU A 5 -9.73 -3.26 17.61
C LEU A 5 -10.00 -1.82 17.15
N LEU A 6 -8.93 -1.07 16.89
CA LEU A 6 -8.94 0.24 16.27
C LEU A 6 -8.05 0.18 15.03
N ALA A 7 -8.64 0.36 13.85
CA ALA A 7 -7.90 0.54 12.61
C ALA A 7 -7.81 2.03 12.27
N SER A 8 -6.65 2.49 11.86
CA SER A 8 -6.41 3.86 11.43
C SER A 8 -5.60 3.87 10.14
N ASP A 9 -5.98 4.75 9.22
CA ASP A 9 -5.12 5.12 8.12
C ASP A 9 -3.88 5.86 8.64
N PHE A 10 -2.80 5.86 7.83
CA PHE A 10 -1.52 6.44 8.21
C PHE A 10 -1.42 7.90 7.78
N ASP A 11 -1.35 8.14 6.47
CA ASP A 11 -1.07 9.45 5.89
C ASP A 11 -2.30 10.37 6.00
N ASN A 12 -2.11 11.58 6.50
CA ASN A 12 -3.17 12.59 6.75
C ASN A 12 -4.27 12.18 7.75
N THR A 13 -4.14 11.00 8.38
CA THR A 13 -5.07 10.54 9.42
C THR A 13 -4.35 10.34 10.75
N LEU A 14 -3.49 9.32 10.86
CA LEU A 14 -2.69 9.10 12.06
C LEU A 14 -1.58 10.15 12.17
N VAL A 15 -0.88 10.41 11.05
CA VAL A 15 0.16 11.44 10.92
C VAL A 15 -0.39 12.56 10.03
N PRO A 16 -0.66 13.78 10.58
CA PRO A 16 -1.11 14.91 9.79
C PRO A 16 -0.08 15.33 8.74
N PHE A 17 -0.56 15.94 7.65
CA PHE A 17 0.32 16.44 6.59
C PHE A 17 1.37 17.42 7.15
N GLY A 18 2.63 17.22 6.77
CA GLY A 18 3.74 18.05 7.22
C GLY A 18 4.26 17.78 8.64
N GLU A 19 3.61 16.90 9.38
CA GLU A 19 4.06 16.50 10.72
C GLU A 19 4.96 15.25 10.65
N PRO A 20 5.99 15.16 11.50
CA PRO A 20 6.89 13.99 11.50
C PRO A 20 6.29 12.75 12.17
N CYS A 21 5.25 12.92 13.00
CA CYS A 21 4.62 11.84 13.77
C CYS A 21 3.22 12.25 14.27
N PRO A 22 2.44 11.31 14.83
CA PRO A 22 1.13 11.59 15.41
C PRO A 22 1.22 12.58 16.57
N ARG A 23 0.18 13.39 16.72
CA ARG A 23 0.07 14.34 17.85
C ARG A 23 0.14 13.60 19.19
N PRO A 24 0.76 14.19 20.25
CA PRO A 24 0.93 13.54 21.56
C PRO A 24 -0.39 13.03 22.17
N ALA A 25 -1.50 13.75 21.95
CA ALA A 25 -2.81 13.34 22.44
C ALA A 25 -3.29 12.03 21.78
N VAL A 26 -3.05 11.86 20.47
CA VAL A 26 -3.39 10.64 19.72
C VAL A 26 -2.53 9.48 20.23
N VAL A 27 -1.22 9.68 20.36
CA VAL A 27 -0.29 8.67 20.91
C VAL A 27 -0.76 8.20 22.29
N LYS A 28 -1.12 9.14 23.18
CA LYS A 28 -1.63 8.83 24.53
C LYS A 28 -2.93 8.03 24.48
N ALA A 29 -3.85 8.41 23.59
CA ALA A 29 -5.14 7.73 23.45
C ALA A 29 -4.98 6.29 22.96
N VAL A 30 -4.16 6.06 21.90
CA VAL A 30 -3.87 4.73 21.38
C VAL A 30 -3.19 3.86 22.43
N LYS A 31 -2.17 4.38 23.13
CA LYS A 31 -1.49 3.63 24.21
C LYS A 31 -2.43 3.28 25.36
N LYS A 32 -3.36 4.18 25.71
CA LYS A 32 -4.38 3.91 26.75
C LYS A 32 -5.32 2.79 26.29
N MET A 33 -5.75 2.79 25.04
CA MET A 33 -6.59 1.76 24.46
C MET A 33 -5.88 0.40 24.48
N GLN A 34 -4.60 0.37 24.06
CA GLN A 34 -3.78 -0.85 24.06
C GLN A 34 -3.55 -1.38 25.50
N ALA A 35 -3.28 -0.50 26.48
CA ALA A 35 -3.16 -0.88 27.88
C ALA A 35 -4.45 -1.49 28.46
N ALA A 36 -5.60 -1.15 27.89
CA ALA A 36 -6.89 -1.74 28.23
C ALA A 36 -7.20 -3.05 27.43
N GLY A 37 -6.20 -3.61 26.72
CA GLY A 37 -6.32 -4.87 25.96
C GLY A 37 -6.83 -4.71 24.53
N GLY A 38 -6.96 -3.46 24.02
CA GLY A 38 -7.32 -3.22 22.62
C GLY A 38 -6.16 -3.43 21.68
N LYS A 39 -6.47 -3.75 20.42
CA LYS A 39 -5.52 -3.93 19.33
C LYS A 39 -5.51 -2.73 18.40
N PHE A 40 -4.31 -2.30 17.98
CA PHE A 40 -4.14 -1.22 17.02
C PHE A 40 -3.69 -1.77 15.66
N VAL A 41 -4.44 -1.42 14.62
CA VAL A 41 -4.19 -1.79 13.23
C VAL A 41 -3.83 -0.54 12.43
N LEU A 42 -2.70 -0.58 11.78
CA LEU A 42 -2.34 0.43 10.78
C LEU A 42 -2.87 -0.02 9.43
N SER A 43 -3.68 0.80 8.74
CA SER A 43 -4.25 0.49 7.44
C SER A 43 -3.80 1.53 6.42
N THR A 44 -2.98 1.13 5.44
CA THR A 44 -2.25 2.09 4.58
C THR A 44 -2.10 1.58 3.15
N GLY A 45 -1.92 2.53 2.20
CA GLY A 45 -1.45 2.21 0.84
C GLY A 45 0.01 1.78 0.78
N ARG A 46 0.80 2.14 1.79
CA ARG A 46 2.23 1.76 1.83
C ARG A 46 2.40 0.26 1.99
N GLY A 47 3.46 -0.28 1.37
CA GLY A 47 3.95 -1.64 1.67
C GLY A 47 4.49 -1.73 3.10
N TYR A 48 4.38 -2.89 3.72
CA TYR A 48 4.88 -3.10 5.09
C TYR A 48 6.38 -2.76 5.24
N CYS A 49 7.19 -3.11 4.25
CA CYS A 49 8.63 -2.91 4.24
C CYS A 49 9.08 -1.44 4.28
N VAL A 50 8.23 -0.50 3.85
CA VAL A 50 8.53 0.94 3.82
C VAL A 50 7.87 1.72 4.95
N ILE A 51 7.22 1.05 5.90
CA ILE A 51 6.65 1.72 7.07
C ILE A 51 7.77 2.12 8.04
N ASN A 52 8.02 3.41 8.14
CA ASN A 52 8.98 3.94 9.11
C ASN A 52 8.35 3.97 10.51
N LYS A 53 8.78 3.02 11.37
CA LYS A 53 8.29 2.92 12.75
C LYS A 53 8.57 4.17 13.59
N GLN A 54 9.57 4.98 13.25
CA GLN A 54 9.86 6.25 13.95
C GLN A 54 8.72 7.26 13.74
N GLN A 55 8.10 7.26 12.57
CA GLN A 55 6.96 8.12 12.27
C GLN A 55 5.69 7.78 13.06
N LEU A 56 5.66 6.71 13.83
CA LEU A 56 4.52 6.32 14.68
C LEU A 56 4.53 6.99 16.06
N GLY A 57 5.53 7.82 16.39
CA GLY A 57 5.59 8.53 17.68
C GLY A 57 5.59 7.60 18.90
N GLY A 58 6.09 6.36 18.73
CA GLY A 58 6.13 5.33 19.77
C GLY A 58 4.81 4.57 19.97
N ILE A 59 3.84 4.70 19.06
CA ILE A 59 2.72 3.76 18.94
C ILE A 59 3.28 2.44 18.37
N ARG A 60 2.84 1.32 18.92
CA ARG A 60 3.10 -0.02 18.37
C ARG A 60 1.84 -0.52 17.70
N PHE A 61 1.92 -0.96 16.46
CA PHE A 61 0.81 -1.67 15.83
C PHE A 61 0.82 -3.15 16.25
N ASP A 62 -0.35 -3.75 16.32
CA ASP A 62 -0.52 -5.19 16.48
C ASP A 62 -0.58 -5.86 15.10
N TYR A 63 -1.14 -5.15 14.11
CA TYR A 63 -1.29 -5.61 12.73
C TYR A 63 -1.14 -4.43 11.75
N VAL A 64 -0.79 -4.76 10.52
CA VAL A 64 -0.77 -3.80 9.40
C VAL A 64 -1.58 -4.37 8.24
N ILE A 65 -2.48 -3.56 7.72
CA ILE A 65 -3.15 -3.76 6.44
C ILE A 65 -2.40 -2.87 5.45
N ALA A 66 -1.54 -3.47 4.65
CA ALA A 66 -0.63 -2.82 3.72
C ALA A 66 -1.12 -2.90 2.27
N ASN A 67 -0.50 -2.11 1.37
CA ASN A 67 -0.80 -2.10 -0.06
C ASN A 67 -2.31 -1.99 -0.33
N ASN A 68 -2.98 -1.03 0.33
CA ASN A 68 -4.42 -0.79 0.21
C ASN A 68 -5.31 -2.04 0.48
N GLY A 69 -4.84 -2.97 1.32
CA GLY A 69 -5.59 -4.19 1.66
C GLY A 69 -5.03 -5.47 1.05
N ALA A 70 -4.11 -5.37 0.08
CA ALA A 70 -3.58 -6.53 -0.61
C ALA A 70 -2.64 -7.40 0.23
N CYS A 71 -2.18 -6.91 1.39
CA CYS A 71 -1.34 -7.68 2.31
C CYS A 71 -1.66 -7.33 3.76
N VAL A 72 -1.92 -8.34 4.58
CA VAL A 72 -2.15 -8.20 6.02
C VAL A 72 -1.04 -8.93 6.76
N VAL A 73 -0.34 -8.23 7.64
CA VAL A 73 0.75 -8.79 8.43
C VAL A 73 0.56 -8.53 9.92
N ASP A 74 1.15 -9.37 10.75
CA ASP A 74 1.26 -9.13 12.19
C ASP A 74 2.41 -8.15 12.52
N ARG A 75 2.61 -7.92 13.82
CA ARG A 75 3.67 -7.02 14.33
C ARG A 75 5.09 -7.47 13.97
N ASP A 76 5.28 -8.75 13.72
CA ASP A 76 6.57 -9.37 13.44
C ASP A 76 6.82 -9.52 11.93
N GLY A 77 5.82 -9.14 11.10
CA GLY A 77 5.88 -9.18 9.65
C GLY A 77 5.45 -10.52 9.05
N ALA A 78 4.89 -11.43 9.87
CA ALA A 78 4.31 -12.65 9.34
C ALA A 78 3.00 -12.36 8.61
N ILE A 79 2.85 -12.93 7.42
CA ILE A 79 1.66 -12.74 6.60
C ILE A 79 0.48 -13.50 7.22
N ILE A 80 -0.63 -12.79 7.37
CA ILE A 80 -1.92 -13.31 7.86
C ILE A 80 -2.84 -13.61 6.67
N ALA A 81 -2.87 -12.69 5.70
CA ALA A 81 -3.64 -12.82 4.46
C ALA A 81 -2.95 -12.00 3.36
N GLU A 82 -3.07 -12.46 2.13
CA GLU A 82 -2.51 -11.74 0.99
C GLU A 82 -3.33 -11.97 -0.29
N HIS A 83 -3.33 -10.97 -1.15
CA HIS A 83 -3.99 -10.93 -2.45
C HIS A 83 -2.99 -10.44 -3.52
N PRO A 84 -1.96 -11.24 -3.87
CA PRO A 84 -0.97 -10.84 -4.86
C PRO A 84 -1.58 -10.71 -6.25
N MET A 85 -0.95 -9.93 -7.11
CA MET A 85 -1.29 -9.86 -8.52
C MET A 85 -1.06 -11.22 -9.20
N THR A 86 -1.82 -11.49 -10.25
CA THR A 86 -1.55 -12.63 -11.14
C THR A 86 -0.42 -12.29 -12.11
N ASN A 87 0.19 -13.31 -12.71
CA ASN A 87 1.19 -13.11 -13.77
C ASN A 87 0.62 -12.27 -14.93
N GLU A 88 -0.62 -12.55 -15.34
CA GLU A 88 -1.26 -11.83 -16.44
C GLU A 88 -1.45 -10.35 -16.12
N GLU A 89 -1.92 -10.02 -14.91
CA GLU A 89 -2.08 -8.63 -14.44
C GLU A 89 -0.73 -7.90 -14.38
N MET A 90 0.30 -8.56 -13.85
CA MET A 90 1.64 -7.99 -13.75
C MET A 90 2.25 -7.73 -15.13
N TYR A 91 2.27 -8.75 -16.02
CA TYR A 91 2.86 -8.61 -17.35
C TYR A 91 2.11 -7.60 -18.22
N ALA A 92 0.79 -7.48 -18.09
CA ALA A 92 0.04 -6.47 -18.81
C ALA A 92 0.47 -5.04 -18.44
N LEU A 93 0.79 -4.81 -17.16
CA LEU A 93 1.34 -3.52 -16.71
C LEU A 93 2.75 -3.30 -17.23
N VAL A 94 3.62 -4.34 -17.22
CA VAL A 94 4.98 -4.26 -17.75
C VAL A 94 4.94 -3.94 -19.24
N ASP A 95 4.26 -4.76 -20.05
CA ASP A 95 4.15 -4.57 -21.50
C ASP A 95 3.64 -3.18 -21.85
N PHE A 96 2.59 -2.72 -21.13
CA PHE A 96 2.02 -1.40 -21.39
C PHE A 96 3.00 -0.27 -21.03
N CYS A 97 3.67 -0.37 -19.91
CA CYS A 97 4.59 0.69 -19.47
C CYS A 97 5.87 0.71 -20.32
N GLU A 98 6.39 -0.45 -20.75
CA GLU A 98 7.53 -0.53 -21.67
C GLU A 98 7.20 0.04 -23.04
N ASP A 99 6.02 -0.28 -23.60
CA ASP A 99 5.58 0.23 -24.91
C ASP A 99 5.59 1.77 -24.99
N TYR A 100 5.44 2.46 -23.83
CA TYR A 100 5.33 3.93 -23.77
C TYR A 100 6.40 4.59 -22.90
N ASN A 101 7.35 3.86 -22.34
CA ASN A 101 8.34 4.33 -21.37
C ASN A 101 7.70 5.03 -20.15
N TYR A 102 6.66 4.42 -19.57
CA TYR A 102 6.02 4.90 -18.36
C TYR A 102 6.68 4.33 -17.12
N PRO A 103 6.97 5.16 -16.09
CA PRO A 103 7.50 4.69 -14.83
C PRO A 103 6.55 3.70 -14.15
N LEU A 104 7.05 2.49 -13.87
CA LEU A 104 6.32 1.41 -13.21
C LEU A 104 7.17 0.77 -12.13
N GLN A 105 6.61 0.61 -10.95
CA GLN A 105 7.18 -0.24 -9.91
C GLN A 105 6.15 -1.24 -9.40
N PHE A 106 6.67 -2.33 -8.82
CA PHE A 106 5.88 -3.29 -8.06
C PHE A 106 6.26 -3.30 -6.60
N ASN A 107 5.25 -3.50 -5.75
CA ASN A 107 5.36 -3.57 -4.30
C ASN A 107 5.42 -5.02 -3.87
N PHE A 108 6.63 -5.51 -3.62
CA PHE A 108 6.88 -6.83 -3.08
C PHE A 108 6.95 -6.81 -1.55
N ARG A 109 7.10 -7.98 -0.96
CA ARG A 109 7.19 -8.15 0.50
C ARG A 109 8.39 -7.41 1.11
N ASP A 110 9.51 -7.40 0.43
CA ASP A 110 10.80 -6.89 0.90
C ASP A 110 11.20 -5.51 0.34
N GLY A 111 10.38 -4.92 -0.52
CA GLY A 111 10.68 -3.62 -1.11
C GLY A 111 9.82 -3.26 -2.31
N TYR A 112 10.03 -2.05 -2.76
CA TYR A 112 9.54 -1.55 -4.03
C TYR A 112 10.63 -1.75 -5.08
N TYR A 113 10.25 -2.31 -6.23
CA TYR A 113 11.16 -2.57 -7.33
C TYR A 113 10.63 -1.90 -8.61
N ALA A 114 11.41 -0.98 -9.16
CA ALA A 114 11.10 -0.34 -10.43
C ALA A 114 11.38 -1.32 -11.57
N TYR A 115 10.36 -1.63 -12.34
CA TYR A 115 10.45 -2.53 -13.51
C TYR A 115 10.61 -1.76 -14.82
N CYS A 116 10.14 -0.49 -14.84
CA CYS A 116 10.31 0.41 -15.97
C CYS A 116 10.69 1.79 -15.43
N GLU A 117 11.65 2.45 -16.08
CA GLU A 117 12.06 3.83 -15.81
C GLU A 117 12.54 4.04 -14.34
N TYR A 118 13.46 3.20 -13.87
CA TYR A 118 14.00 3.26 -12.51
C TYR A 118 14.53 4.63 -12.12
N GLU A 119 15.31 5.29 -13.00
CA GLU A 119 15.86 6.59 -12.68
C GLU A 119 14.78 7.64 -12.41
N SER A 120 13.71 7.60 -13.19
CA SER A 120 12.55 8.49 -13.00
C SER A 120 11.87 8.27 -11.66
N LEU A 121 11.69 7.02 -11.23
CA LEU A 121 11.11 6.69 -9.92
C LEU A 121 12.04 7.01 -8.76
N ARG A 122 13.33 6.74 -8.90
CA ARG A 122 14.35 7.11 -7.91
C ARG A 122 14.33 8.62 -7.65
N ASP A 123 14.32 9.42 -8.71
CA ASP A 123 14.30 10.89 -8.61
C ASP A 123 12.98 11.41 -8.04
N PHE A 124 11.86 10.78 -8.37
CA PHE A 124 10.56 11.04 -7.76
C PHE A 124 10.58 10.81 -6.25
N TYR A 125 11.07 9.66 -5.78
CA TYR A 125 11.15 9.38 -4.34
C TYR A 125 12.16 10.28 -3.61
N ALA A 126 13.23 10.70 -4.26
CA ALA A 126 14.20 11.64 -3.68
C ALA A 126 13.55 13.01 -3.38
N GLN A 127 12.55 13.42 -4.17
CA GLN A 127 11.78 14.65 -3.93
C GLN A 127 10.79 14.53 -2.78
N LEU A 128 10.37 13.32 -2.42
CA LEU A 128 9.50 13.05 -1.25
C LEU A 128 10.31 12.96 0.05
N SER A 129 11.19 13.93 0.28
CA SER A 129 12.09 13.96 1.44
C SER A 129 11.33 13.75 2.75
N GLY A 130 11.85 12.89 3.62
CA GLY A 130 11.24 12.57 4.92
C GLY A 130 10.14 11.50 4.87
N SER A 131 9.70 11.07 3.70
CA SER A 131 8.71 9.98 3.58
C SER A 131 9.26 8.62 3.97
N GLY A 132 10.58 8.41 3.80
CA GLY A 132 11.25 7.13 3.93
C GLY A 132 10.95 6.15 2.79
N LEU A 133 10.27 6.62 1.74
CA LEU A 133 9.96 5.81 0.57
C LEU A 133 11.18 5.76 -0.36
N THR A 134 11.48 4.57 -0.85
CA THR A 134 12.55 4.31 -1.82
C THR A 134 12.14 3.16 -2.72
N CYS A 135 12.66 3.13 -3.94
CA CYS A 135 12.58 1.96 -4.80
C CYS A 135 13.98 1.42 -5.11
N LYS A 136 14.04 0.14 -5.39
CA LYS A 136 15.22 -0.57 -5.88
C LYS A 136 15.13 -0.67 -7.40
N ASP A 137 16.28 -0.80 -8.03
CA ASP A 137 16.34 -1.21 -9.43
C ASP A 137 15.84 -2.65 -9.57
N GLY A 138 14.92 -2.88 -10.46
CA GLY A 138 14.29 -4.14 -10.78
C GLY A 138 14.04 -4.27 -12.29
N GLU A 139 14.78 -3.48 -13.11
CA GLU A 139 14.64 -3.49 -14.57
C GLU A 139 15.12 -4.80 -15.23
N ASP A 140 15.84 -5.65 -14.48
CA ASP A 140 16.09 -7.06 -14.87
C ASP A 140 14.82 -7.95 -14.80
N GLN A 141 13.77 -7.44 -14.17
CA GLN A 141 12.43 -8.05 -14.09
C GLN A 141 12.43 -9.50 -13.60
N ASP A 142 13.32 -9.86 -12.68
CA ASP A 142 13.44 -11.22 -12.15
C ASP A 142 12.83 -11.39 -10.74
N ARG A 143 12.55 -10.27 -10.02
CA ARG A 143 12.09 -10.31 -8.63
C ARG A 143 10.80 -11.11 -8.43
N HIS A 144 9.88 -11.08 -9.41
CA HIS A 144 8.61 -11.82 -9.38
C HIS A 144 8.79 -13.34 -9.46
N LEU A 145 9.96 -13.83 -9.85
CA LEU A 145 10.28 -15.27 -9.86
C LEU A 145 10.37 -15.86 -8.44
N ILE A 146 10.49 -15.02 -7.41
CA ILE A 146 10.54 -15.42 -6.01
C ILE A 146 9.13 -15.43 -5.40
N ASP A 147 8.41 -14.32 -5.50
CA ASP A 147 7.00 -14.17 -5.12
C ASP A 147 6.34 -13.06 -5.95
N MET A 148 5.01 -13.10 -6.05
CA MET A 148 4.25 -12.12 -6.81
C MET A 148 4.06 -10.81 -6.01
N PRO A 149 4.00 -9.65 -6.70
CA PRO A 149 3.77 -8.37 -6.04
C PRO A 149 2.33 -8.24 -5.52
N HIS A 150 2.15 -7.47 -4.45
CA HIS A 150 0.83 -7.19 -3.88
C HIS A 150 0.12 -6.00 -4.54
N ALA A 151 0.90 -5.08 -5.10
CA ALA A 151 0.42 -3.86 -5.73
C ALA A 151 1.45 -3.37 -6.75
N ALA A 152 1.03 -2.43 -7.59
CA ALA A 152 1.92 -1.64 -8.42
C ALA A 152 1.72 -0.15 -8.17
N PHE A 153 2.68 0.65 -8.63
CA PHE A 153 2.59 2.10 -8.69
C PHE A 153 3.12 2.54 -10.05
N ALA A 154 2.38 3.41 -10.72
CA ALA A 154 2.78 3.94 -12.01
C ALA A 154 2.54 5.44 -12.10
N CYS A 155 3.38 6.13 -12.88
CA CYS A 155 3.18 7.52 -13.26
C CYS A 155 2.74 7.55 -14.73
N LEU A 156 1.50 7.98 -14.96
CA LEU A 156 0.83 7.87 -16.26
C LEU A 156 0.24 9.22 -16.69
N PRO A 157 0.25 9.57 -17.99
CA PRO A 157 -0.52 10.69 -18.50
C PRO A 157 -2.03 10.38 -18.55
N ASP A 158 -2.86 11.41 -18.63
CA ASP A 158 -4.33 11.31 -18.57
C ASP A 158 -4.92 10.30 -19.57
N GLU A 159 -4.39 10.26 -20.79
CA GLU A 159 -4.86 9.35 -21.83
C GLU A 159 -4.45 7.90 -21.66
N ALA A 160 -3.46 7.62 -20.79
CA ALA A 160 -2.89 6.28 -20.62
C ALA A 160 -3.90 5.27 -20.05
N LEU A 161 -4.75 5.68 -19.09
CA LEU A 161 -5.75 4.78 -18.53
C LEU A 161 -6.77 4.31 -19.56
N GLU A 162 -7.20 5.20 -20.45
CA GLU A 162 -8.11 4.83 -21.52
C GLU A 162 -7.44 3.87 -22.51
N ALA A 163 -6.18 4.11 -22.86
CA ALA A 163 -5.39 3.23 -23.71
C ALA A 163 -5.18 1.86 -23.06
N PHE A 164 -4.85 1.82 -21.77
CA PHE A 164 -4.73 0.58 -21.01
C PHE A 164 -6.04 -0.21 -21.03
N ASN A 165 -7.16 0.44 -20.70
CA ASN A 165 -8.47 -0.20 -20.66
C ASN A 165 -8.92 -0.73 -22.03
N ARG A 166 -8.56 -0.09 -23.13
CA ARG A 166 -8.85 -0.64 -24.47
C ARG A 166 -8.13 -1.95 -24.76
N LYS A 167 -6.89 -2.13 -24.27
CA LYS A 167 -6.06 -3.32 -24.51
C LYS A 167 -6.27 -4.39 -23.43
N TYR A 168 -6.36 -3.98 -22.18
CA TYR A 168 -6.30 -4.84 -21.00
C TYR A 168 -7.51 -4.69 -20.04
N GLY A 169 -8.61 -4.06 -20.48
CA GLY A 169 -9.79 -3.84 -19.63
C GLY A 169 -10.54 -5.10 -19.16
N HIS A 170 -10.16 -6.27 -19.69
CA HIS A 170 -10.63 -7.56 -19.20
C HIS A 170 -9.90 -7.98 -17.90
N LEU A 171 -8.76 -7.37 -17.62
CA LEU A 171 -8.04 -7.56 -16.36
C LEU A 171 -8.67 -6.64 -15.30
N ASN A 172 -9.04 -7.21 -14.19
CA ASN A 172 -9.72 -6.49 -13.12
C ASN A 172 -8.71 -5.76 -12.24
N LEU A 173 -8.09 -4.69 -12.78
CA LEU A 173 -7.17 -3.81 -12.06
C LEU A 173 -7.85 -2.49 -11.71
N ARG A 174 -7.64 -2.03 -10.47
CA ARG A 174 -8.12 -0.75 -9.98
C ARG A 174 -6.97 0.23 -9.86
N PHE A 175 -7.07 1.34 -10.58
CA PHE A 175 -6.15 2.47 -10.55
C PHE A 175 -6.69 3.53 -9.59
N MET A 176 -5.94 3.85 -8.55
CA MET A 176 -6.29 4.86 -7.55
C MET A 176 -5.31 6.02 -7.65
N MET A 177 -5.77 7.18 -8.10
CA MET A 177 -4.95 8.37 -8.17
C MET A 177 -4.49 8.79 -6.77
N VAL A 178 -3.18 8.92 -6.57
CA VAL A 178 -2.57 9.29 -5.28
C VAL A 178 -1.88 10.66 -5.31
N GLY A 179 -1.75 11.28 -6.47
CA GLY A 179 -1.21 12.63 -6.61
C GLY A 179 -0.85 13.01 -8.05
N ALA A 180 -0.75 14.30 -8.29
CA ALA A 180 -0.13 14.82 -9.51
C ALA A 180 1.39 14.84 -9.34
N VAL A 181 2.13 14.40 -10.35
CA VAL A 181 3.57 14.16 -10.24
C VAL A 181 4.39 15.26 -10.89
N ARG A 182 3.90 15.86 -11.97
CA ARG A 182 4.68 16.76 -12.83
C ARG A 182 3.82 17.87 -13.40
N GLU A 183 4.48 18.90 -13.94
CA GLU A 183 3.83 19.86 -14.81
C GLU A 183 3.16 19.13 -15.98
N GLY A 184 1.87 19.41 -16.19
CA GLY A 184 1.07 18.78 -17.22
C GLY A 184 0.07 17.74 -16.70
N SER A 185 -0.32 16.82 -17.57
CA SER A 185 -1.38 15.83 -17.38
C SER A 185 -0.89 14.47 -16.84
N TRP A 186 0.19 14.44 -16.06
CA TRP A 186 0.71 13.21 -15.46
C TRP A 186 0.25 13.04 -14.03
N HIS A 187 -0.20 11.84 -13.70
CA HIS A 187 -0.65 11.45 -12.36
C HIS A 187 0.03 10.18 -11.86
N CYS A 188 0.14 10.06 -10.54
CA CYS A 188 0.54 8.83 -9.89
C CYS A 188 -0.67 7.99 -9.54
N TYR A 189 -0.54 6.69 -9.72
CA TYR A 189 -1.58 5.72 -9.39
C TYR A 189 -1.02 4.58 -8.56
N ASP A 190 -1.66 4.30 -7.42
CA ASP A 190 -1.59 2.97 -6.80
C ASP A 190 -2.49 2.03 -7.59
N ILE A 191 -1.99 0.82 -7.88
CA ILE A 191 -2.69 -0.18 -8.68
C ILE A 191 -2.78 -1.46 -7.86
N VAL A 192 -4.01 -1.93 -7.66
CA VAL A 192 -4.30 -3.21 -6.98
C VAL A 192 -5.33 -4.00 -7.78
N ARG A 193 -5.50 -5.26 -7.44
CA ARG A 193 -6.58 -6.07 -8.02
C ARG A 193 -7.93 -5.47 -7.65
N GLU A 194 -8.89 -5.51 -8.59
CA GLU A 194 -10.26 -5.07 -8.32
C GLU A 194 -10.88 -5.88 -7.19
N GLY A 195 -11.69 -5.21 -6.37
CA GLY A 195 -12.29 -5.81 -5.18
C GLY A 195 -11.36 -5.85 -3.96
N ILE A 196 -10.08 -5.51 -4.09
CA ILE A 196 -9.15 -5.42 -2.96
C ILE A 196 -9.10 -3.99 -2.46
N ASP A 197 -9.39 -3.81 -1.17
CA ASP A 197 -9.31 -2.53 -0.48
C ASP A 197 -8.99 -2.74 1.02
N LYS A 198 -8.83 -1.63 1.74
CA LYS A 198 -8.56 -1.64 3.19
C LYS A 198 -9.65 -2.35 3.99
N GLY A 199 -10.89 -2.35 3.50
CA GLY A 199 -12.02 -3.03 4.12
C GLY A 199 -11.91 -4.55 3.99
N VAL A 200 -11.49 -5.04 2.82
CA VAL A 200 -11.20 -6.46 2.59
C VAL A 200 -10.07 -6.93 3.50
N GLY A 201 -8.95 -6.21 3.53
CA GLY A 201 -7.84 -6.55 4.44
C GLY A 201 -8.27 -6.54 5.92
N LEU A 202 -9.19 -5.65 6.32
CA LEU A 202 -9.75 -5.65 7.67
C LEU A 202 -10.66 -6.87 7.91
N ALA A 203 -11.46 -7.26 6.92
CA ALA A 203 -12.32 -8.44 7.00
C ALA A 203 -11.48 -9.73 7.12
N ASP A 204 -10.40 -9.85 6.34
CA ASP A 204 -9.46 -10.97 6.42
C ASP A 204 -8.80 -11.06 7.81
N LEU A 205 -8.33 -9.93 8.33
CA LEU A 205 -7.78 -9.86 9.68
C LEU A 205 -8.81 -10.33 10.72
N CYS A 206 -10.05 -9.87 10.62
CA CYS A 206 -11.13 -10.28 11.53
C CYS A 206 -11.44 -11.78 11.40
N ALA A 207 -11.47 -12.31 10.18
CA ALA A 207 -11.75 -13.73 9.95
C ALA A 207 -10.70 -14.64 10.59
N VAL A 208 -9.41 -14.27 10.48
CA VAL A 208 -8.31 -15.07 11.02
C VAL A 208 -8.11 -14.87 12.53
N SER A 209 -8.18 -13.59 12.98
CA SER A 209 -7.86 -13.25 14.38
C SER A 209 -9.06 -13.36 15.32
N TYR A 210 -10.27 -13.34 14.79
CA TYR A 210 -11.52 -13.19 15.54
C TYR A 210 -12.63 -14.06 14.96
N THR A 211 -12.40 -15.35 14.80
CA THR A 211 -13.40 -16.33 14.34
C THR A 211 -14.75 -16.26 15.09
N HIS A 212 -14.87 -15.42 16.10
CA HIS A 212 -16.07 -15.20 16.93
C HIS A 212 -16.53 -13.75 17.04
N LEU A 213 -16.00 -12.82 16.25
CA LEU A 213 -16.56 -11.46 16.20
C LEU A 213 -17.75 -11.45 15.25
N THR A 214 -18.93 -11.74 15.81
CA THR A 214 -20.17 -11.30 15.18
C THR A 214 -20.18 -9.77 15.21
N LEU A 215 -20.32 -9.16 14.03
CA LEU A 215 -20.69 -7.74 13.95
C LEU A 215 -21.98 -7.55 14.78
N PRO A 216 -22.09 -6.51 15.60
CA PRO A 216 -23.35 -6.24 16.26
C PRO A 216 -24.41 -6.05 15.18
N THR A 217 -25.35 -6.96 15.10
CA THR A 217 -26.58 -6.76 14.34
C THR A 217 -27.41 -5.72 15.06
N ASN A 218 -27.54 -4.54 14.46
CA ASN A 218 -28.53 -3.56 14.87
C ASN A 218 -29.93 -4.08 14.59
#